data_0fbd65d00daa0509b6fce35fad34b440
#
_entry.id   0fbd65d00daa0509b6fce35fad34b440
#
_cell.length_a   1.000
_cell.length_b   1.000
_cell.length_c   1.000
_cell.angle_alpha   90.00
_cell.angle_beta   90.00
_cell.angle_gamma   90.00
#
_symmetry.space_group_name_H-M   'P 1'
#
loop_
_entity.id
_entity.type
_entity.pdbx_description
1 polymer ?
#
loop_
_entity_poly.entity_id
_entity_poly.type
_entity_poly.pdbx_seq_one_letter_code
_entity_poly.pdbx_strand_id
1 'polypeptide(L)'
;MAEQDSRSAYLAARRLGRRYVAEHEKETTKGYLPVLEDIMRGVNVLGEINLGYHEIPLDQVVGTRTSARSVSFAGNFMPLLADDTEFAIKWKKVYESQLVEGIREPIKVYEYMGRYYALEGNKRISILKYVGAASIYGNVIRLLPERDEDNDQISIYYEFLDYDKKLFLDDLWFRRRGNFTLLVRQTEDYLAKHREVNGSVEDVITATHRRFREAFRIAKLENVELTTGDALVEYIKIFGYPYTENQVDLVKNIRRAKAQYQVAEGSLRRDTVEISATEVENVPGRVRPRRTALRVAFAFDDDPKTNFFTRWHTLGIDRVEKKYRGKLQVERLFHVNTYPGGVYEALQTLVEKKPDVLFTTSPTMSDASLRVALENPHMIVLNCDRPKEGKNLNTYFSRMFDLTFLCGILAGAMSRSGVVGYMDYAAWGEEKTTYEINAYALGARLINPRARTVGYTLRGINRWSEHDKARKVMAEAGADVAFCRHSPDNPLDRQAFPEIYAQLYAIGPGGVPLESYAGASFDWEHFYDKVIGDAIGGRTALLEGRHLNGNPIHFGWGLSTGIMDIYTVNAAIGERAGRLLSIFRDLVREERLHPFEGPVWDDQGVLRIDQGVVPPLLELQRMTWQESAVSELNPLD
;
A
#
# COMPACT_ATOMS: atom_id res chain seq x y z
N MET A 1 -31.35 21.97 -47.13
CA MET A 1 -30.55 22.32 -45.92
C MET A 1 -30.35 21.10 -44.99
N ALA A 2 -31.38 20.46 -44.47
CA ALA A 2 -31.23 19.33 -43.55
C ALA A 2 -30.42 18.14 -44.10
N GLU A 3 -30.64 17.74 -45.37
CA GLU A 3 -29.95 16.63 -46.01
C GLU A 3 -28.45 16.92 -46.29
N GLN A 4 -28.09 18.18 -46.54
CA GLN A 4 -26.71 18.59 -46.71
C GLN A 4 -25.99 18.69 -45.33
N ASP A 5 -26.73 18.97 -44.30
CA ASP A 5 -26.25 19.05 -42.91
C ASP A 5 -26.01 17.64 -42.31
N SER A 6 -26.95 16.70 -42.54
CA SER A 6 -26.82 15.31 -42.09
C SER A 6 -25.70 14.53 -42.81
N ARG A 7 -25.46 14.84 -44.11
CA ARG A 7 -24.31 14.28 -44.83
C ARG A 7 -22.98 14.81 -44.29
N SER A 8 -22.91 16.10 -44.02
CA SER A 8 -21.71 16.72 -43.43
C SER A 8 -21.41 16.14 -42.03
N ALA A 9 -22.43 15.97 -41.19
CA ALA A 9 -22.32 15.33 -39.89
C ALA A 9 -21.84 13.88 -39.97
N TYR A 10 -22.39 13.09 -40.91
CA TYR A 10 -21.96 11.71 -41.14
C TYR A 10 -20.48 11.63 -41.52
N LEU A 11 -20.02 12.47 -42.46
CA LEU A 11 -18.63 12.50 -42.89
C LEU A 11 -17.68 12.95 -41.79
N ALA A 12 -18.11 13.88 -40.92
CA ALA A 12 -17.36 14.30 -39.76
C ALA A 12 -17.27 13.17 -38.72
N ALA A 13 -18.37 12.52 -38.38
CA ALA A 13 -18.40 11.36 -37.48
C ALA A 13 -17.52 10.22 -38.02
N ARG A 14 -17.58 9.95 -39.32
CA ARG A 14 -16.75 8.91 -39.97
C ARG A 14 -15.26 9.24 -39.91
N ARG A 15 -14.87 10.50 -40.00
CA ARG A 15 -13.46 10.91 -39.82
C ARG A 15 -12.99 10.64 -38.38
N LEU A 16 -13.82 10.93 -37.40
CA LEU A 16 -13.54 10.61 -35.99
C LEU A 16 -13.39 9.11 -35.76
N GLY A 17 -14.26 8.29 -36.38
CA GLY A 17 -14.17 6.84 -36.30
C GLY A 17 -12.88 6.29 -36.91
N ARG A 18 -12.51 6.75 -38.10
CA ARG A 18 -11.27 6.32 -38.78
C ARG A 18 -10.01 6.72 -38.01
N ARG A 19 -10.03 7.92 -37.47
CA ARG A 19 -8.94 8.39 -36.62
C ARG A 19 -8.79 7.51 -35.36
N TYR A 20 -9.90 7.18 -34.73
CA TYR A 20 -9.91 6.31 -33.54
C TYR A 20 -9.31 4.93 -33.89
N VAL A 21 -9.73 4.30 -34.97
CA VAL A 21 -9.18 2.99 -35.41
C VAL A 21 -7.68 3.07 -35.66
N ALA A 22 -7.19 4.12 -36.31
CA ALA A 22 -5.77 4.30 -36.58
C ALA A 22 -4.94 4.49 -35.29
N GLU A 23 -5.48 5.21 -34.30
CA GLU A 23 -4.83 5.43 -33.01
C GLU A 23 -4.80 4.14 -32.15
N HIS A 24 -5.75 3.21 -32.31
CA HIS A 24 -5.93 2.00 -31.52
C HIS A 24 -5.65 0.69 -32.29
N GLU A 25 -4.93 0.75 -33.41
CA GLU A 25 -4.64 -0.41 -34.27
C GLU A 25 -3.88 -1.54 -33.56
N LYS A 26 -3.09 -1.19 -32.56
CA LYS A 26 -2.27 -2.15 -31.78
C LYS A 26 -3.04 -2.84 -30.65
N GLU A 27 -4.25 -2.40 -30.36
CA GLU A 27 -5.08 -3.00 -29.31
C GLU A 27 -5.73 -4.31 -29.77
N THR A 28 -6.19 -5.13 -28.82
CA THR A 28 -6.85 -6.42 -29.06
C THR A 28 -8.06 -6.27 -30.00
N THR A 29 -8.82 -5.19 -29.86
CA THR A 29 -9.99 -4.87 -30.70
C THR A 29 -9.62 -4.21 -32.02
N LYS A 30 -8.34 -3.87 -32.24
CA LYS A 30 -7.85 -3.09 -33.40
C LYS A 30 -8.68 -1.82 -33.63
N GLY A 31 -9.13 -1.18 -32.56
CA GLY A 31 -9.95 0.03 -32.63
C GLY A 31 -11.41 -0.15 -33.04
N TYR A 32 -11.91 -1.38 -33.22
CA TYR A 32 -13.33 -1.67 -33.48
C TYR A 32 -14.14 -1.85 -32.19
N LEU A 33 -15.49 -1.88 -32.34
CA LEU A 33 -16.35 -2.12 -31.17
C LEU A 33 -16.07 -3.49 -30.55
N PRO A 34 -15.86 -3.56 -29.24
CA PRO A 34 -15.85 -4.81 -28.50
C PRO A 34 -17.14 -5.61 -28.69
N VAL A 35 -17.00 -6.91 -28.80
CA VAL A 35 -18.13 -7.84 -28.99
C VAL A 35 -18.32 -8.65 -27.71
N LEU A 36 -19.51 -8.58 -27.13
CA LEU A 36 -19.80 -9.28 -25.87
C LEU A 36 -19.68 -10.80 -26.03
N GLU A 37 -20.12 -11.38 -27.16
CA GLU A 37 -19.99 -12.81 -27.43
C GLU A 37 -18.54 -13.27 -27.45
N ASP A 38 -17.60 -12.42 -27.90
CA ASP A 38 -16.17 -12.75 -27.87
C ASP A 38 -15.59 -12.67 -26.45
N ILE A 39 -16.04 -11.68 -25.66
CA ILE A 39 -15.64 -11.50 -24.27
C ILE A 39 -16.15 -12.67 -23.41
N MET A 40 -17.34 -13.18 -23.71
CA MET A 40 -17.99 -14.27 -23.00
C MET A 40 -17.47 -15.66 -23.40
N ARG A 41 -16.53 -15.76 -24.35
CA ARG A 41 -15.97 -17.07 -24.75
C ARG A 41 -15.28 -17.76 -23.57
N GLY A 42 -15.82 -18.91 -23.18
CA GLY A 42 -15.32 -19.70 -22.05
C GLY A 42 -15.87 -19.26 -20.69
N VAL A 43 -16.76 -18.26 -20.64
CA VAL A 43 -17.44 -17.86 -19.40
C VAL A 43 -18.79 -18.58 -19.33
N ASN A 44 -19.03 -19.31 -18.25
CA ASN A 44 -20.33 -19.88 -17.96
C ASN A 44 -21.26 -18.78 -17.43
N VAL A 45 -22.45 -18.70 -17.98
CA VAL A 45 -23.50 -17.75 -17.55
C VAL A 45 -24.52 -18.49 -16.72
N LEU A 46 -24.72 -18.05 -15.48
CA LEU A 46 -25.75 -18.61 -14.59
C LEU A 46 -27.17 -18.22 -15.01
N GLY A 47 -27.32 -17.05 -15.66
CA GLY A 47 -28.63 -16.57 -16.08
C GLY A 47 -28.64 -15.13 -16.57
N GLU A 48 -29.83 -14.72 -17.01
CA GLU A 48 -30.12 -13.35 -17.44
C GLU A 48 -31.18 -12.75 -16.51
N ILE A 49 -30.97 -11.51 -16.07
CA ILE A 49 -31.94 -10.75 -15.26
C ILE A 49 -32.37 -9.53 -16.07
N ASN A 50 -33.66 -9.41 -16.34
CA ASN A 50 -34.21 -8.19 -16.93
C ASN A 50 -34.40 -7.14 -15.84
N LEU A 51 -33.59 -6.10 -15.86
CA LEU A 51 -33.63 -4.97 -14.92
C LEU A 51 -34.74 -3.96 -15.28
N GLY A 52 -35.32 -4.06 -16.49
CA GLY A 52 -36.27 -3.08 -16.99
C GLY A 52 -35.63 -1.87 -17.68
N TYR A 53 -36.32 -0.76 -17.64
CA TYR A 53 -35.94 0.46 -18.35
C TYR A 53 -35.20 1.41 -17.41
N HIS A 54 -33.96 1.77 -17.82
CA HIS A 54 -33.08 2.68 -17.06
C HIS A 54 -32.51 3.76 -17.96
N GLU A 55 -32.05 4.84 -17.36
CA GLU A 55 -31.21 5.82 -17.98
C GLU A 55 -29.75 5.32 -17.96
N ILE A 56 -29.18 5.10 -19.15
CA ILE A 56 -27.87 4.46 -19.34
C ILE A 56 -26.85 5.54 -19.69
N PRO A 57 -25.78 5.72 -18.89
CA PRO A 57 -24.69 6.61 -19.23
C PRO A 57 -24.01 6.16 -20.53
N LEU A 58 -23.87 7.06 -21.51
CA LEU A 58 -23.31 6.71 -22.81
C LEU A 58 -21.81 6.38 -22.79
N ASP A 59 -21.08 6.87 -21.80
CA ASP A 59 -19.67 6.54 -21.59
C ASP A 59 -19.48 5.08 -21.13
N GLN A 60 -20.49 4.50 -20.46
CA GLN A 60 -20.48 3.10 -20.04
C GLN A 60 -20.95 2.13 -21.14
N VAL A 61 -21.50 2.64 -22.25
CA VAL A 61 -21.84 1.80 -23.42
C VAL A 61 -20.57 1.61 -24.25
N VAL A 62 -19.96 0.43 -24.13
CA VAL A 62 -18.60 0.15 -24.63
C VAL A 62 -18.55 -0.74 -25.86
N GLY A 63 -19.63 -1.47 -26.19
CA GLY A 63 -19.60 -2.45 -27.26
C GLY A 63 -20.97 -2.86 -27.79
N THR A 64 -20.98 -3.90 -28.60
CA THR A 64 -22.18 -4.52 -29.17
C THR A 64 -22.26 -5.99 -28.78
N ARG A 65 -23.45 -6.58 -28.77
CA ARG A 65 -23.62 -7.99 -28.43
C ARG A 65 -22.96 -8.91 -29.43
N THR A 66 -23.20 -8.69 -30.73
CA THR A 66 -22.81 -9.60 -31.82
C THR A 66 -21.79 -8.99 -32.75
N SER A 67 -20.96 -9.83 -33.36
CA SER A 67 -19.93 -9.45 -34.34
C SER A 67 -20.46 -8.77 -35.60
N ALA A 68 -21.70 -9.00 -35.98
CA ALA A 68 -22.31 -8.46 -37.21
C ALA A 68 -22.28 -6.93 -37.30
N ARG A 69 -22.12 -6.21 -36.21
CA ARG A 69 -22.07 -4.74 -36.18
C ARG A 69 -20.69 -4.17 -35.77
N SER A 70 -19.78 -5.00 -35.30
CA SER A 70 -18.49 -4.54 -34.76
C SER A 70 -17.69 -3.75 -35.81
N VAL A 71 -17.59 -4.23 -37.04
CA VAL A 71 -16.82 -3.59 -38.12
C VAL A 71 -17.50 -2.37 -38.75
N SER A 72 -18.77 -2.10 -38.42
CA SER A 72 -19.49 -0.92 -38.95
C SER A 72 -19.19 0.34 -38.14
N PHE A 73 -18.63 0.18 -36.94
CA PHE A 73 -18.31 1.27 -36.01
C PHE A 73 -16.89 1.13 -35.47
N ALA A 74 -16.28 2.26 -35.19
CA ALA A 74 -15.09 2.32 -34.36
C ALA A 74 -15.45 2.09 -32.89
N GLY A 75 -14.47 1.81 -32.03
CA GLY A 75 -14.65 1.59 -30.59
C GLY A 75 -15.35 2.75 -29.84
N ASN A 76 -15.25 3.96 -30.37
CA ASN A 76 -16.00 5.13 -29.89
C ASN A 76 -17.42 5.25 -30.46
N PHE A 77 -17.96 4.21 -31.13
CA PHE A 77 -19.25 4.17 -31.83
C PHE A 77 -19.37 5.08 -33.05
N MET A 78 -18.31 5.71 -33.51
CA MET A 78 -18.37 6.49 -34.75
C MET A 78 -18.42 5.58 -35.97
N PRO A 79 -19.18 5.96 -37.04
CA PRO A 79 -19.38 5.14 -38.23
C PRO A 79 -18.10 5.00 -39.06
N LEU A 80 -17.91 3.84 -39.69
CA LEU A 80 -16.75 3.55 -40.57
C LEU A 80 -17.11 3.38 -42.03
N LEU A 81 -18.34 2.99 -42.33
CA LEU A 81 -18.80 2.65 -43.68
C LEU A 81 -18.87 3.88 -44.60
N ALA A 82 -18.87 3.66 -45.90
CA ALA A 82 -18.99 4.74 -46.90
C ALA A 82 -20.36 5.43 -46.84
N ASP A 83 -20.44 6.69 -47.30
CA ASP A 83 -21.62 7.54 -47.16
C ASP A 83 -22.76 7.22 -48.17
N ASP A 84 -22.50 6.36 -49.11
CA ASP A 84 -23.44 5.81 -50.12
C ASP A 84 -24.11 4.49 -49.67
N THR A 85 -23.73 3.95 -48.50
CA THR A 85 -24.27 2.69 -47.97
C THR A 85 -25.66 2.87 -47.35
N GLU A 86 -26.46 1.80 -47.38
CA GLU A 86 -27.74 1.74 -46.65
C GLU A 86 -27.57 2.08 -45.15
N PHE A 87 -26.45 1.70 -44.60
CA PHE A 87 -26.10 2.05 -43.23
C PHE A 87 -26.02 3.57 -43.01
N ALA A 88 -25.31 4.26 -43.89
CA ALA A 88 -25.14 5.72 -43.86
C ALA A 88 -26.46 6.45 -44.08
N ILE A 89 -27.31 5.95 -44.98
CA ILE A 89 -28.64 6.51 -45.20
C ILE A 89 -29.49 6.43 -43.94
N LYS A 90 -29.50 5.26 -43.27
CA LYS A 90 -30.24 5.07 -42.02
C LYS A 90 -29.65 5.90 -40.86
N TRP A 91 -28.33 6.07 -40.80
CA TRP A 91 -27.68 6.91 -39.81
C TRP A 91 -28.08 8.38 -39.96
N LYS A 92 -28.04 8.89 -41.19
CA LYS A 92 -28.42 10.28 -41.51
C LYS A 92 -29.88 10.54 -41.15
N LYS A 93 -30.80 9.65 -41.48
CA LYS A 93 -32.23 9.77 -41.08
C LYS A 93 -32.43 9.85 -39.56
N VAL A 94 -31.73 9.01 -38.79
CA VAL A 94 -31.81 9.07 -37.32
C VAL A 94 -31.18 10.35 -36.76
N TYR A 95 -30.13 10.87 -37.42
CA TYR A 95 -29.53 12.16 -37.06
C TYR A 95 -30.48 13.33 -37.31
N GLU A 96 -31.19 13.31 -38.44
CA GLU A 96 -32.24 14.32 -38.76
C GLU A 96 -33.37 14.28 -37.73
N SER A 97 -33.83 13.09 -37.31
CA SER A 97 -34.82 12.92 -36.24
C SER A 97 -34.30 13.47 -34.92
N GLN A 98 -33.02 13.24 -34.62
CA GLN A 98 -32.40 13.80 -33.40
C GLN A 98 -32.44 15.33 -33.36
N LEU A 99 -32.23 16.00 -34.51
CA LEU A 99 -32.25 17.45 -34.57
C LEU A 99 -33.66 18.07 -34.44
N VAL A 100 -34.71 17.33 -34.87
CA VAL A 100 -36.07 17.84 -34.90
C VAL A 100 -36.84 17.55 -33.59
N GLU A 101 -36.81 16.31 -33.11
CA GLU A 101 -37.64 15.83 -31.99
C GLU A 101 -36.86 15.14 -30.89
N GLY A 102 -35.56 14.89 -31.09
CA GLY A 102 -34.74 14.09 -30.19
C GLY A 102 -35.01 12.57 -30.34
N ILE A 103 -34.01 11.76 -29.98
CA ILE A 103 -34.13 10.30 -29.93
C ILE A 103 -34.86 9.91 -28.66
N ARG A 104 -36.13 9.46 -28.79
CA ARG A 104 -36.98 9.02 -27.66
C ARG A 104 -37.13 7.50 -27.58
N GLU A 105 -36.88 6.78 -28.67
CA GLU A 105 -37.00 5.32 -28.66
C GLU A 105 -35.91 4.69 -27.79
N PRO A 106 -36.32 3.84 -26.82
CA PRO A 106 -35.37 3.18 -25.95
C PRO A 106 -34.49 2.19 -26.72
N ILE A 107 -33.25 2.03 -26.28
CA ILE A 107 -32.35 0.98 -26.77
C ILE A 107 -32.54 -0.32 -25.98
N LYS A 108 -31.96 -1.43 -26.48
CA LYS A 108 -31.79 -2.65 -25.69
C LYS A 108 -30.31 -2.94 -25.51
N VAL A 109 -29.89 -3.20 -24.28
CA VAL A 109 -28.51 -3.48 -23.94
C VAL A 109 -28.39 -4.68 -23.01
N TYR A 110 -27.26 -5.38 -23.13
CA TYR A 110 -26.80 -6.28 -22.09
C TYR A 110 -25.87 -5.53 -21.15
N GLU A 111 -26.08 -5.70 -19.86
CA GLU A 111 -25.10 -5.31 -18.83
C GLU A 111 -24.30 -6.54 -18.44
N TYR A 112 -22.97 -6.41 -18.52
CA TYR A 112 -22.03 -7.41 -18.08
C TYR A 112 -20.83 -6.72 -17.44
N MET A 113 -20.52 -7.08 -16.20
CA MET A 113 -19.37 -6.54 -15.47
C MET A 113 -19.35 -5.01 -15.38
N GLY A 114 -20.53 -4.39 -15.14
CA GLY A 114 -20.69 -2.93 -15.05
C GLY A 114 -20.54 -2.17 -16.37
N ARG A 115 -20.56 -2.87 -17.52
CA ARG A 115 -20.48 -2.29 -18.87
C ARG A 115 -21.69 -2.68 -19.69
N TYR A 116 -22.09 -1.79 -20.60
CA TYR A 116 -23.24 -2.01 -21.46
C TYR A 116 -22.84 -2.33 -22.89
N TYR A 117 -23.50 -3.33 -23.46
CA TYR A 117 -23.28 -3.81 -24.83
C TYR A 117 -24.59 -3.76 -25.61
N ALA A 118 -24.61 -2.98 -26.68
CA ALA A 118 -25.82 -2.76 -27.44
C ALA A 118 -26.31 -4.04 -28.13
N LEU A 119 -27.53 -4.48 -27.85
CA LEU A 119 -28.26 -5.47 -28.65
C LEU A 119 -28.98 -4.79 -29.79
N GLU A 120 -29.69 -3.68 -29.50
CA GLU A 120 -30.38 -2.84 -30.44
C GLU A 120 -30.09 -1.37 -30.20
N GLY A 121 -30.04 -0.56 -31.26
CA GLY A 121 -29.90 0.88 -31.16
C GLY A 121 -28.48 1.42 -31.40
N ASN A 122 -27.55 0.62 -31.94
CA ASN A 122 -26.16 1.07 -32.20
C ASN A 122 -26.04 2.43 -32.92
N LYS A 123 -26.96 2.73 -33.87
CA LYS A 123 -26.95 4.03 -34.57
C LYS A 123 -27.42 5.16 -33.69
N ARG A 124 -28.42 4.91 -32.81
CA ARG A 124 -28.88 5.89 -31.80
C ARG A 124 -27.76 6.23 -30.83
N ILE A 125 -27.06 5.23 -30.33
CA ILE A 125 -25.87 5.41 -29.50
C ILE A 125 -24.79 6.22 -30.21
N SER A 126 -24.48 5.86 -31.46
CA SER A 126 -23.52 6.57 -32.32
C SER A 126 -23.82 8.06 -32.43
N ILE A 127 -25.06 8.40 -32.74
CA ILE A 127 -25.50 9.79 -32.92
C ILE A 127 -25.46 10.54 -31.59
N LEU A 128 -25.96 9.98 -30.51
CA LEU A 128 -25.96 10.63 -29.20
C LEU A 128 -24.55 10.84 -28.69
N LYS A 129 -23.63 9.90 -28.88
CA LYS A 129 -22.20 10.10 -28.60
C LYS A 129 -21.58 11.20 -29.51
N TYR A 130 -21.95 11.26 -30.78
CA TYR A 130 -21.47 12.29 -31.71
C TYR A 130 -21.90 13.71 -31.30
N VAL A 131 -23.14 13.86 -30.82
CA VAL A 131 -23.66 15.16 -30.36
C VAL A 131 -23.32 15.48 -28.93
N GLY A 132 -22.62 14.60 -28.22
CA GLY A 132 -22.16 14.80 -26.84
C GLY A 132 -23.24 14.65 -25.78
N ALA A 133 -24.28 13.85 -26.02
CA ALA A 133 -25.28 13.52 -25.02
C ALA A 133 -24.67 12.70 -23.87
N ALA A 134 -25.19 12.87 -22.64
CA ALA A 134 -24.69 12.20 -21.46
C ALA A 134 -25.23 10.77 -21.31
N SER A 135 -26.52 10.56 -21.67
CA SER A 135 -27.23 9.30 -21.40
C SER A 135 -28.24 8.96 -22.51
N ILE A 136 -28.74 7.74 -22.46
CA ILE A 136 -29.84 7.24 -23.30
C ILE A 136 -30.75 6.32 -22.48
N TYR A 137 -32.07 6.38 -22.70
CA TYR A 137 -33.03 5.49 -22.09
C TYR A 137 -33.07 4.12 -22.79
N GLY A 138 -33.04 3.03 -22.01
CA GLY A 138 -32.98 1.69 -22.58
C GLY A 138 -33.40 0.57 -21.62
N ASN A 139 -33.81 -0.57 -22.20
CA ASN A 139 -34.06 -1.81 -21.47
C ASN A 139 -32.74 -2.54 -21.25
N VAL A 140 -32.44 -2.84 -19.98
CA VAL A 140 -31.19 -3.47 -19.52
C VAL A 140 -31.43 -4.93 -19.16
N ILE A 141 -30.66 -5.83 -19.75
CA ILE A 141 -30.62 -7.25 -19.41
C ILE A 141 -29.24 -7.53 -18.79
N ARG A 142 -29.20 -7.90 -17.52
CA ARG A 142 -27.96 -8.23 -16.80
C ARG A 142 -27.60 -9.69 -17.02
N LEU A 143 -26.34 -9.95 -17.39
CA LEU A 143 -25.76 -11.29 -17.47
C LEU A 143 -25.00 -11.62 -16.20
N LEU A 144 -25.32 -12.77 -15.58
CA LEU A 144 -24.64 -13.25 -14.38
C LEU A 144 -23.61 -14.32 -14.77
N PRO A 145 -22.29 -14.06 -14.64
CA PRO A 145 -21.29 -15.10 -14.79
C PRO A 145 -21.39 -16.12 -13.64
N GLU A 146 -20.90 -17.33 -13.85
CA GLU A 146 -20.66 -18.26 -12.74
C GLU A 146 -19.63 -17.67 -11.76
N ARG A 147 -19.82 -17.90 -10.44
CA ARG A 147 -18.89 -17.41 -9.42
C ARG A 147 -17.54 -18.10 -9.60
N ASP A 148 -16.51 -17.30 -9.65
CA ASP A 148 -15.11 -17.72 -9.74
C ASP A 148 -14.29 -16.86 -8.77
N GLU A 149 -13.87 -17.47 -7.65
CA GLU A 149 -13.10 -16.77 -6.62
C GLU A 149 -11.67 -16.50 -7.04
N ASP A 150 -11.14 -17.24 -8.01
CA ASP A 150 -9.80 -17.04 -8.56
C ASP A 150 -9.78 -15.88 -9.60
N ASN A 151 -10.96 -15.45 -10.05
CA ASN A 151 -11.11 -14.33 -10.98
C ASN A 151 -11.52 -13.05 -10.26
N ASP A 152 -10.57 -12.13 -10.10
CA ASP A 152 -10.79 -10.86 -9.42
C ASP A 152 -11.96 -10.04 -9.98
N GLN A 153 -12.13 -10.02 -11.30
CA GLN A 153 -13.20 -9.23 -11.93
C GLN A 153 -14.58 -9.80 -11.63
N ILE A 154 -14.72 -11.13 -11.65
CA ILE A 154 -15.97 -11.79 -11.29
C ILE A 154 -16.27 -11.56 -9.81
N SER A 155 -15.28 -11.64 -8.94
CA SER A 155 -15.44 -11.40 -7.50
C SER A 155 -15.85 -9.94 -7.22
N ILE A 156 -15.24 -8.95 -7.86
CA ILE A 156 -15.61 -7.53 -7.76
C ILE A 156 -17.05 -7.31 -8.26
N TYR A 157 -17.42 -8.00 -9.34
CA TYR A 157 -18.79 -7.91 -9.86
C TYR A 157 -19.82 -8.44 -8.86
N TYR A 158 -19.52 -9.54 -8.16
CA TYR A 158 -20.40 -10.05 -7.11
C TYR A 158 -20.44 -9.14 -5.87
N GLU A 159 -19.34 -8.53 -5.48
CA GLU A 159 -19.36 -7.44 -4.49
C GLU A 159 -20.33 -6.33 -4.92
N PHE A 160 -20.17 -5.84 -6.15
CA PHE A 160 -21.07 -4.82 -6.71
C PHE A 160 -22.54 -5.26 -6.60
N LEU A 161 -22.89 -6.48 -7.03
CA LEU A 161 -24.26 -6.98 -6.97
C LEU A 161 -24.83 -7.06 -5.55
N ASP A 162 -23.99 -7.36 -4.56
CA ASP A 162 -24.40 -7.41 -3.16
C ASP A 162 -24.70 -6.01 -2.59
N TYR A 163 -23.95 -5.00 -3.01
CA TYR A 163 -24.14 -3.61 -2.59
C TYR A 163 -25.16 -2.86 -3.46
N ASP A 164 -25.20 -3.12 -4.78
CA ASP A 164 -26.18 -2.52 -5.70
C ASP A 164 -27.63 -2.76 -5.23
N LYS A 165 -27.95 -3.98 -4.82
CA LYS A 165 -29.26 -4.33 -4.27
C LYS A 165 -29.65 -3.58 -3.00
N LYS A 166 -28.66 -3.13 -2.22
CA LYS A 166 -28.87 -2.47 -0.92
C LYS A 166 -28.81 -0.95 -1.04
N LEU A 167 -27.95 -0.45 -1.90
CA LEU A 167 -27.53 0.93 -1.94
C LEU A 167 -27.77 1.62 -3.29
N PHE A 168 -28.26 0.92 -4.34
CA PHE A 168 -28.57 1.46 -5.66
C PHE A 168 -27.44 2.35 -6.24
N LEU A 169 -26.20 1.84 -6.22
CA LEU A 169 -24.98 2.57 -6.57
C LEU A 169 -24.65 2.43 -8.07
N ASP A 170 -25.60 2.62 -8.96
CA ASP A 170 -25.48 2.37 -10.41
C ASP A 170 -24.27 3.03 -11.11
N ASP A 171 -23.83 4.20 -10.61
CA ASP A 171 -22.75 4.99 -11.18
C ASP A 171 -21.37 4.68 -10.60
N LEU A 172 -21.27 3.81 -9.59
CA LEU A 172 -20.06 3.55 -8.84
C LEU A 172 -19.49 2.19 -9.21
N TRP A 173 -18.27 2.18 -9.72
CA TRP A 173 -17.55 0.97 -10.10
C TRP A 173 -16.11 0.97 -9.60
N PHE A 174 -15.61 -0.23 -9.28
CA PHE A 174 -14.24 -0.48 -8.84
C PHE A 174 -13.54 -1.53 -9.69
N ARG A 175 -12.22 -1.50 -9.75
CA ARG A 175 -11.36 -2.53 -10.36
C ARG A 175 -10.67 -3.41 -9.32
N ARG A 176 -10.80 -3.09 -8.02
CA ARG A 176 -10.14 -3.80 -6.93
C ARG A 176 -11.15 -4.44 -6.00
N ARG A 177 -10.86 -5.70 -5.62
CA ARG A 177 -11.62 -6.41 -4.59
C ARG A 177 -11.61 -5.63 -3.28
N GLY A 178 -12.71 -5.70 -2.55
CA GLY A 178 -12.88 -5.10 -1.23
C GLY A 178 -13.14 -3.59 -1.24
N ASN A 179 -12.99 -2.89 -2.38
CA ASN A 179 -13.18 -1.44 -2.41
C ASN A 179 -14.63 -1.01 -2.22
N PHE A 180 -15.63 -1.81 -2.62
CA PHE A 180 -17.03 -1.57 -2.25
C PHE A 180 -17.22 -1.62 -0.74
N THR A 181 -16.78 -2.70 -0.11
CA THR A 181 -16.84 -2.90 1.35
C THR A 181 -16.08 -1.80 2.08
N LEU A 182 -14.90 -1.45 1.58
CA LEU A 182 -14.05 -0.41 2.19
C LEU A 182 -14.72 0.96 2.14
N LEU A 183 -15.31 1.35 0.99
CA LEU A 183 -16.00 2.64 0.87
C LEU A 183 -17.21 2.72 1.81
N VAL A 184 -18.01 1.65 1.87
CA VAL A 184 -19.17 1.57 2.80
C VAL A 184 -18.69 1.77 4.23
N ARG A 185 -17.68 1.01 4.67
CA ARG A 185 -17.11 1.13 6.01
C ARG A 185 -16.55 2.53 6.30
N GLN A 186 -15.79 3.10 5.37
CA GLN A 186 -15.27 4.47 5.52
C GLN A 186 -16.40 5.50 5.65
N THR A 187 -17.52 5.28 4.97
CA THR A 187 -18.70 6.15 5.06
C THR A 187 -19.40 5.98 6.41
N GLU A 188 -19.57 4.76 6.89
CA GLU A 188 -20.12 4.47 8.23
C GLU A 188 -19.25 5.10 9.32
N ASP A 189 -17.92 4.96 9.25
CA ASP A 189 -16.96 5.57 10.17
C ASP A 189 -17.04 7.11 10.14
N TYR A 190 -17.23 7.69 8.95
CA TYR A 190 -17.43 9.12 8.79
C TYR A 190 -18.72 9.58 9.46
N LEU A 191 -19.85 8.92 9.20
CA LEU A 191 -21.16 9.24 9.79
C LEU A 191 -21.16 9.06 11.32
N ALA A 192 -20.46 8.05 11.84
CA ALA A 192 -20.34 7.83 13.27
C ALA A 192 -19.64 9.00 13.99
N LYS A 193 -18.69 9.64 13.31
CA LYS A 193 -17.92 10.81 13.82
C LYS A 193 -18.64 12.15 13.58
N HIS A 194 -19.48 12.22 12.54
CA HIS A 194 -20.15 13.45 12.07
C HIS A 194 -21.67 13.30 12.17
N ARG A 195 -22.17 13.26 13.40
CA ARG A 195 -23.62 13.06 13.69
C ARG A 195 -24.53 14.20 13.19
N GLU A 196 -23.93 15.34 12.83
CA GLU A 196 -24.60 16.48 12.19
C GLU A 196 -24.96 16.22 10.73
N VAL A 197 -24.35 15.21 10.10
CA VAL A 197 -24.66 14.84 8.71
C VAL A 197 -25.91 13.98 8.70
N ASN A 198 -26.98 14.48 8.11
CA ASN A 198 -28.23 13.78 7.91
C ASN A 198 -28.22 13.07 6.55
N GLY A 199 -28.43 11.76 6.54
CA GLY A 199 -28.52 10.95 5.33
C GLY A 199 -28.18 9.49 5.61
N SER A 200 -28.65 8.60 4.75
CA SER A 200 -28.24 7.21 4.75
C SER A 200 -26.79 7.07 4.24
N VAL A 201 -26.17 5.92 4.45
CA VAL A 201 -24.84 5.60 3.88
C VAL A 201 -24.87 5.79 2.36
N GLU A 202 -25.95 5.37 1.71
CA GLU A 202 -26.20 5.54 0.27
C GLU A 202 -26.21 7.01 -0.16
N ASP A 203 -26.98 7.86 0.54
CA ASP A 203 -27.09 9.28 0.21
C ASP A 203 -25.71 9.95 0.26
N VAL A 204 -24.93 9.63 1.31
CA VAL A 204 -23.61 10.20 1.53
C VAL A 204 -22.60 9.70 0.49
N ILE A 205 -22.60 8.40 0.16
CA ILE A 205 -21.75 7.85 -0.91
C ILE A 205 -22.10 8.49 -2.25
N THR A 206 -23.39 8.54 -2.61
CA THR A 206 -23.85 9.07 -3.89
C THR A 206 -23.50 10.55 -4.03
N ALA A 207 -23.76 11.36 -3.01
CA ALA A 207 -23.44 12.79 -3.01
C ALA A 207 -21.92 13.00 -3.12
N THR A 208 -21.13 12.25 -2.34
CA THR A 208 -19.66 12.35 -2.34
C THR A 208 -19.09 11.93 -3.68
N HIS A 209 -19.50 10.77 -4.21
CA HIS A 209 -19.00 10.25 -5.48
C HIS A 209 -19.34 11.20 -6.64
N ARG A 210 -20.54 11.75 -6.70
CA ARG A 210 -20.95 12.73 -7.74
C ARG A 210 -20.03 13.96 -7.74
N ARG A 211 -19.77 14.54 -6.56
CA ARG A 211 -18.88 15.70 -6.41
C ARG A 211 -17.44 15.35 -6.75
N PHE A 212 -16.97 14.19 -6.29
CA PHE A 212 -15.62 13.71 -6.56
C PHE A 212 -15.40 13.46 -8.05
N ARG A 213 -16.35 12.80 -8.73
CA ARG A 213 -16.31 12.56 -10.19
C ARG A 213 -16.17 13.86 -10.97
N GLU A 214 -16.93 14.90 -10.62
CA GLU A 214 -16.82 16.20 -11.26
C GLU A 214 -15.46 16.85 -10.98
N ALA A 215 -14.97 16.81 -9.74
CA ALA A 215 -13.65 17.31 -9.39
C ALA A 215 -12.52 16.54 -10.12
N PHE A 216 -12.64 15.23 -10.23
CA PHE A 216 -11.69 14.39 -10.94
C PHE A 216 -11.64 14.73 -12.44
N ARG A 217 -12.80 14.97 -13.06
CA ARG A 217 -12.91 15.45 -14.45
C ARG A 217 -12.24 16.81 -14.63
N ILE A 218 -12.45 17.76 -13.71
CA ILE A 218 -11.83 19.11 -13.73
C ILE A 218 -10.31 19.02 -13.51
N ALA A 219 -9.83 18.06 -12.72
CA ALA A 219 -8.42 17.88 -12.44
C ALA A 219 -7.60 17.53 -13.70
N LYS A 220 -8.21 16.92 -14.71
CA LYS A 220 -7.60 16.52 -16.01
C LYS A 220 -6.28 15.78 -15.83
N LEU A 221 -6.32 14.66 -15.09
CA LEU A 221 -5.12 13.87 -14.87
C LEU A 221 -4.77 13.07 -16.13
N GLU A 222 -3.66 13.42 -16.77
CA GLU A 222 -3.12 12.66 -17.88
C GLU A 222 -2.50 11.34 -17.39
N ASN A 223 -2.70 10.26 -18.14
CA ASN A 223 -2.17 8.93 -17.85
C ASN A 223 -2.60 8.37 -16.48
N VAL A 224 -3.86 8.58 -16.09
CA VAL A 224 -4.50 7.94 -14.94
C VAL A 224 -5.77 7.26 -15.42
N GLU A 225 -5.80 5.93 -15.36
CA GLU A 225 -6.90 5.08 -15.85
C GLU A 225 -7.72 4.45 -14.72
N LEU A 226 -7.62 4.97 -13.50
CA LEU A 226 -8.46 4.51 -12.38
C LEU A 226 -9.94 4.80 -12.63
N THR A 227 -10.80 3.92 -12.13
CA THR A 227 -12.21 4.28 -11.97
C THR A 227 -12.33 5.42 -10.96
N THR A 228 -13.38 6.22 -11.06
CA THR A 228 -13.62 7.30 -10.08
C THR A 228 -13.91 6.74 -8.69
N GLY A 229 -14.42 5.50 -8.60
CA GLY A 229 -14.59 4.78 -7.34
C GLY A 229 -13.25 4.43 -6.69
N ASP A 230 -12.34 3.78 -7.44
CA ASP A 230 -11.00 3.45 -6.93
C ASP A 230 -10.23 4.72 -6.54
N ALA A 231 -10.32 5.78 -7.36
CA ALA A 231 -9.69 7.05 -7.06
C ALA A 231 -10.28 7.71 -5.79
N LEU A 232 -11.59 7.59 -5.55
CA LEU A 232 -12.23 8.08 -4.33
C LEU A 232 -11.73 7.34 -3.09
N VAL A 233 -11.64 6.01 -3.16
CA VAL A 233 -11.12 5.20 -2.04
C VAL A 233 -9.68 5.58 -1.72
N GLU A 234 -8.81 5.72 -2.74
CA GLU A 234 -7.44 6.17 -2.55
C GLU A 234 -7.37 7.61 -1.99
N TYR A 235 -8.27 8.49 -2.44
CA TYR A 235 -8.38 9.84 -1.90
C TYR A 235 -8.71 9.83 -0.40
N ILE A 236 -9.71 9.03 0.00
CA ILE A 236 -10.16 8.95 1.40
C ILE A 236 -9.02 8.44 2.31
N LYS A 237 -8.24 7.48 1.84
CA LYS A 237 -7.08 6.97 2.60
C LYS A 237 -6.05 8.08 2.90
N ILE A 238 -5.89 9.05 2.01
CA ILE A 238 -4.86 10.09 2.12
C ILE A 238 -5.40 11.34 2.80
N PHE A 239 -6.53 11.86 2.32
CA PHE A 239 -7.06 13.18 2.71
C PHE A 239 -8.24 13.11 3.67
N GLY A 240 -8.79 11.93 3.91
CA GLY A 240 -10.04 11.73 4.64
C GLY A 240 -11.28 11.85 3.75
N TYR A 241 -12.45 11.66 4.36
CA TYR A 241 -13.73 11.60 3.64
C TYR A 241 -14.16 13.00 3.15
N PRO A 242 -14.32 13.24 1.83
CA PRO A 242 -14.44 14.59 1.28
C PRO A 242 -15.87 15.15 1.23
N TYR A 243 -16.77 14.72 2.14
CA TYR A 243 -18.20 15.13 2.09
C TYR A 243 -18.42 16.64 2.20
N THR A 244 -17.68 17.30 3.08
CA THR A 244 -17.80 18.75 3.32
C THR A 244 -16.73 19.58 2.61
N GLU A 245 -15.76 18.94 1.96
CA GLU A 245 -14.64 19.62 1.31
C GLU A 245 -15.13 20.47 0.13
N ASN A 246 -14.61 21.69 -0.01
CA ASN A 246 -14.99 22.53 -1.13
C ASN A 246 -14.38 22.05 -2.46
N GLN A 247 -15.01 22.41 -3.58
CA GLN A 247 -14.63 21.90 -4.90
C GLN A 247 -13.22 22.28 -5.33
N VAL A 248 -12.72 23.45 -4.92
CA VAL A 248 -11.39 23.95 -5.30
C VAL A 248 -10.30 23.14 -4.61
N ASP A 249 -10.45 22.90 -3.30
CA ASP A 249 -9.49 22.10 -2.53
C ASP A 249 -9.53 20.65 -2.97
N LEU A 250 -10.72 20.09 -3.25
CA LEU A 250 -10.89 18.75 -3.78
C LEU A 250 -10.12 18.57 -5.11
N VAL A 251 -10.27 19.48 -6.08
CA VAL A 251 -9.52 19.45 -7.34
C VAL A 251 -8.01 19.55 -7.11
N LYS A 252 -7.59 20.44 -6.20
CA LYS A 252 -6.18 20.63 -5.85
C LYS A 252 -5.56 19.36 -5.26
N ASN A 253 -6.26 18.73 -4.31
CA ASN A 253 -5.80 17.51 -3.65
C ASN A 253 -5.81 16.31 -4.60
N ILE A 254 -6.79 16.20 -5.49
CA ILE A 254 -6.80 15.19 -6.57
C ILE A 254 -5.54 15.33 -7.45
N ARG A 255 -5.17 16.56 -7.84
CA ARG A 255 -3.94 16.79 -8.64
C ARG A 255 -2.67 16.42 -7.88
N ARG A 256 -2.60 16.69 -6.58
CA ARG A 256 -1.47 16.30 -5.70
C ARG A 256 -1.31 14.79 -5.62
N ALA A 257 -2.43 14.06 -5.58
CA ALA A 257 -2.44 12.61 -5.50
C ALA A 257 -2.13 11.90 -6.83
N LYS A 258 -1.90 12.60 -7.94
CA LYS A 258 -1.70 12.00 -9.28
C LYS A 258 -0.74 10.82 -9.25
N ALA A 259 0.45 11.00 -8.65
CA ALA A 259 1.45 9.94 -8.59
C ALA A 259 0.96 8.72 -7.78
N GLN A 260 0.20 8.95 -6.71
CA GLN A 260 -0.38 7.89 -5.91
C GLN A 260 -1.46 7.13 -6.68
N TYR A 261 -2.29 7.80 -7.47
CA TYR A 261 -3.25 7.15 -8.36
C TYR A 261 -2.57 6.28 -9.42
N GLN A 262 -1.47 6.75 -10.02
CA GLN A 262 -0.69 5.98 -10.97
C GLN A 262 -0.04 4.74 -10.35
N VAL A 263 0.42 4.83 -9.11
CA VAL A 263 0.88 3.67 -8.34
C VAL A 263 -0.27 2.71 -8.06
N ALA A 264 -1.41 3.25 -7.66
CA ALA A 264 -2.59 2.45 -7.36
C ALA A 264 -3.13 1.68 -8.57
N GLU A 265 -3.10 2.23 -9.79
CA GLU A 265 -3.54 1.53 -11.00
C GLU A 265 -2.49 0.57 -11.60
N GLY A 266 -1.23 0.64 -11.11
CA GLY A 266 -0.12 -0.17 -11.61
C GLY A 266 0.55 0.35 -12.89
N SER A 267 0.12 1.51 -13.44
CA SER A 267 0.76 2.13 -14.61
C SER A 267 2.10 2.78 -14.26
N LEU A 268 2.27 3.17 -13.01
CA LEU A 268 3.52 3.63 -12.45
C LEU A 268 4.02 2.57 -11.45
N ARG A 269 4.84 1.63 -11.91
CA ARG A 269 5.65 0.84 -11.00
C ARG A 269 6.71 1.76 -10.42
N ARG A 270 6.45 2.25 -9.23
CA ARG A 270 7.48 2.86 -8.40
C ARG A 270 8.01 1.79 -7.48
N ASP A 271 9.02 1.10 -7.97
CA ASP A 271 9.79 0.22 -7.12
C ASP A 271 10.51 1.10 -6.10
N THR A 272 10.26 0.82 -4.82
CA THR A 272 11.02 1.48 -3.76
C THR A 272 12.48 1.16 -3.96
N VAL A 273 13.32 2.20 -4.00
CA VAL A 273 14.75 2.02 -4.13
C VAL A 273 15.36 1.88 -2.75
N GLU A 274 15.96 0.74 -2.49
CA GLU A 274 16.73 0.52 -1.27
C GLU A 274 18.04 1.32 -1.36
N ILE A 275 18.35 2.07 -0.33
CA ILE A 275 19.58 2.87 -0.23
C ILE A 275 20.49 2.28 0.82
N SER A 276 21.61 1.73 0.39
CA SER A 276 22.68 1.29 1.28
C SER A 276 23.47 2.46 1.88
N ALA A 277 24.15 2.23 2.99
CA ALA A 277 24.97 3.26 3.62
C ALA A 277 26.12 3.75 2.70
N THR A 278 26.65 2.87 1.84
CA THR A 278 27.72 3.18 0.88
C THR A 278 27.22 3.93 -0.35
N GLU A 279 25.99 3.72 -0.78
CA GLU A 279 25.41 4.44 -1.92
C GLU A 279 25.15 5.92 -1.61
N VAL A 280 24.86 6.25 -0.36
CA VAL A 280 24.73 7.65 0.08
C VAL A 280 26.03 8.43 -0.11
N GLU A 281 27.19 7.77 -0.09
CA GLU A 281 28.51 8.41 -0.27
C GLU A 281 28.79 8.79 -1.73
N ASN A 282 28.18 8.13 -2.69
CA ASN A 282 28.53 8.20 -4.10
C ASN A 282 27.54 9.02 -4.97
N VAL A 283 26.60 9.76 -4.38
CA VAL A 283 25.64 10.55 -5.17
C VAL A 283 26.32 11.71 -5.87
N PRO A 284 26.39 11.74 -7.22
CA PRO A 284 26.97 12.85 -7.95
C PRO A 284 26.09 14.10 -7.81
N GLY A 285 26.62 15.19 -7.31
CA GLY A 285 25.89 16.47 -7.24
C GLY A 285 26.81 17.64 -6.95
N ARG A 286 26.44 18.83 -7.42
CA ARG A 286 27.11 20.07 -7.01
C ARG A 286 26.75 20.33 -5.54
N VAL A 287 27.71 20.11 -4.65
CA VAL A 287 27.59 20.43 -3.24
C VAL A 287 27.48 21.97 -3.10
N ARG A 288 26.35 22.47 -2.65
CA ARG A 288 26.19 23.86 -2.22
C ARG A 288 25.88 23.85 -0.72
N PRO A 289 26.87 24.11 0.14
CA PRO A 289 26.63 24.20 1.57
C PRO A 289 25.51 25.20 1.89
N ARG A 290 24.62 24.83 2.80
CA ARG A 290 23.54 25.72 3.25
C ARG A 290 24.15 26.96 3.95
N ARG A 291 23.59 28.12 3.63
CA ARG A 291 23.95 29.38 4.30
C ARG A 291 23.17 29.60 5.61
N THR A 292 22.06 28.86 5.77
CA THR A 292 21.18 28.93 6.96
C THR A 292 21.16 27.58 7.68
N ALA A 293 20.89 27.59 8.97
CA ALA A 293 20.70 26.35 9.73
C ALA A 293 19.60 25.47 9.10
N LEU A 294 19.85 24.17 9.05
CA LEU A 294 18.88 23.18 8.62
C LEU A 294 17.80 23.08 9.70
N ARG A 295 16.53 23.15 9.31
CA ARG A 295 15.37 22.98 10.21
C ARG A 295 14.84 21.57 10.04
N VAL A 296 14.82 20.82 11.13
CA VAL A 296 14.38 19.43 11.16
C VAL A 296 13.30 19.28 12.21
N ALA A 297 12.22 18.60 11.86
CA ALA A 297 11.14 18.30 12.79
C ALA A 297 11.03 16.78 13.01
N PHE A 298 10.68 16.40 14.23
CA PHE A 298 10.45 15.02 14.63
C PHE A 298 9.08 14.87 15.30
N ALA A 299 8.33 13.88 14.85
CA ALA A 299 7.06 13.48 15.44
C ALA A 299 7.18 12.11 16.08
N PHE A 300 6.74 11.98 17.33
CA PHE A 300 6.84 10.77 18.16
C PHE A 300 5.47 10.32 18.62
N ASP A 301 5.26 9.00 18.67
CA ASP A 301 4.03 8.40 19.18
C ASP A 301 3.76 8.79 20.64
N ASP A 302 4.79 8.75 21.47
CA ASP A 302 4.67 8.80 22.92
C ASP A 302 5.85 9.51 23.59
N ASP A 303 5.86 9.58 24.92
CA ASP A 303 6.93 10.16 25.73
C ASP A 303 8.14 9.22 25.80
N PRO A 304 9.39 9.72 25.65
CA PRO A 304 10.59 8.89 25.76
C PRO A 304 10.81 8.28 27.15
N LYS A 305 10.10 8.76 28.19
CA LYS A 305 10.17 8.17 29.52
C LYS A 305 9.36 6.89 29.65
N THR A 306 8.32 6.74 28.84
CA THR A 306 7.38 5.61 28.88
C THR A 306 7.50 4.68 27.68
N ASN A 307 8.08 5.17 26.57
CA ASN A 307 8.24 4.42 25.34
C ASN A 307 9.72 4.28 24.95
N PHE A 308 10.24 3.07 25.01
CA PHE A 308 11.65 2.78 24.70
C PHE A 308 12.02 3.10 23.25
N PHE A 309 11.14 2.84 22.29
CA PHE A 309 11.42 3.12 20.89
C PHE A 309 11.56 4.64 20.66
N THR A 310 10.65 5.43 21.21
CA THR A 310 10.76 6.89 21.23
C THR A 310 12.05 7.37 21.91
N ARG A 311 12.43 6.73 23.02
CA ARG A 311 13.67 7.07 23.74
C ARG A 311 14.92 6.87 22.89
N TRP A 312 15.02 5.76 22.18
CA TRP A 312 16.16 5.50 21.28
C TRP A 312 16.29 6.55 20.18
N HIS A 313 15.17 6.93 19.57
CA HIS A 313 15.16 8.02 18.60
C HIS A 313 15.65 9.33 19.24
N THR A 314 15.10 9.72 20.40
CA THR A 314 15.48 10.99 21.05
C THR A 314 16.94 11.02 21.47
N LEU A 315 17.51 9.93 21.97
CA LEU A 315 18.93 9.85 22.30
C LEU A 315 19.84 10.07 21.09
N GLY A 316 19.49 9.46 19.95
CA GLY A 316 20.23 9.68 18.69
C GLY A 316 20.14 11.13 18.21
N ILE A 317 18.94 11.72 18.28
CA ILE A 317 18.71 13.12 17.88
C ILE A 317 19.48 14.09 18.77
N ASP A 318 19.48 13.89 20.08
CA ASP A 318 20.19 14.75 21.04
C ASP A 318 21.69 14.80 20.76
N ARG A 319 22.30 13.65 20.39
CA ARG A 319 23.71 13.57 20.02
C ARG A 319 23.99 14.31 18.73
N VAL A 320 23.14 14.12 17.71
CA VAL A 320 23.27 14.81 16.41
C VAL A 320 23.06 16.32 16.54
N GLU A 321 22.08 16.76 17.35
CA GLU A 321 21.85 18.19 17.62
C GLU A 321 23.07 18.84 18.30
N LYS A 322 23.67 18.13 19.26
CA LYS A 322 24.90 18.57 19.92
C LYS A 322 26.07 18.67 18.92
N LYS A 323 26.21 17.69 18.02
CA LYS A 323 27.27 17.63 17.01
C LYS A 323 27.16 18.80 16.01
N TYR A 324 25.96 19.12 15.56
CA TYR A 324 25.69 20.17 14.56
C TYR A 324 25.20 21.49 15.16
N ARG A 325 25.60 21.78 16.39
CA ARG A 325 25.21 23.01 17.09
C ARG A 325 25.45 24.25 16.24
N GLY A 326 24.42 25.10 16.10
CA GLY A 326 24.46 26.32 15.25
C GLY A 326 24.23 26.09 13.76
N LYS A 327 24.23 24.83 13.28
CA LYS A 327 23.91 24.45 11.91
C LYS A 327 22.59 23.68 11.79
N LEU A 328 22.05 23.24 12.90
CA LEU A 328 20.83 22.45 13.01
C LEU A 328 19.86 23.10 14.00
N GLN A 329 18.57 23.14 13.65
CA GLN A 329 17.47 23.50 14.53
C GLN A 329 16.51 22.33 14.54
N VAL A 330 16.14 21.84 15.73
CA VAL A 330 15.30 20.64 15.89
C VAL A 330 14.02 21.01 16.63
N GLU A 331 12.88 20.70 16.01
CA GLU A 331 11.56 20.74 16.62
C GLU A 331 11.10 19.32 16.96
N ARG A 332 10.47 19.13 18.11
CA ARG A 332 9.97 17.84 18.56
C ARG A 332 8.52 17.93 18.97
N LEU A 333 7.71 16.95 18.56
CA LEU A 333 6.32 16.81 18.98
C LEU A 333 6.10 15.37 19.48
N PHE A 334 5.67 15.24 20.73
CA PHE A 334 5.36 13.96 21.36
C PHE A 334 3.85 13.73 21.41
N HIS A 335 3.43 12.50 21.70
CA HIS A 335 2.03 12.10 21.85
C HIS A 335 1.17 12.31 20.61
N VAL A 336 1.75 12.10 19.42
CA VAL A 336 1.08 12.37 18.15
C VAL A 336 -0.15 11.49 17.95
N ASN A 337 -0.14 10.24 18.41
CA ASN A 337 -1.27 9.33 18.30
C ASN A 337 -2.48 9.70 19.17
N THR A 338 -2.27 10.49 20.22
CA THR A 338 -3.33 10.97 21.12
C THR A 338 -3.60 12.47 20.95
N TYR A 339 -3.05 13.07 19.89
CA TYR A 339 -3.20 14.49 19.63
C TYR A 339 -4.67 14.85 19.31
N PRO A 340 -5.23 15.92 19.90
CA PRO A 340 -6.56 16.39 19.54
C PRO A 340 -6.67 16.71 18.05
N GLY A 341 -7.62 16.10 17.34
CA GLY A 341 -7.75 16.21 15.89
C GLY A 341 -7.00 15.13 15.09
N GLY A 342 -6.17 14.31 15.77
CA GLY A 342 -5.49 13.17 15.16
C GLY A 342 -4.09 13.45 14.64
N VAL A 343 -3.47 12.41 14.09
CA VAL A 343 -2.07 12.41 13.65
C VAL A 343 -1.77 13.50 12.61
N TYR A 344 -2.64 13.68 11.64
CA TYR A 344 -2.43 14.68 10.58
C TYR A 344 -2.39 16.11 11.15
N GLU A 345 -3.31 16.45 12.06
CA GLU A 345 -3.34 17.77 12.70
C GLU A 345 -2.09 18.00 13.56
N ALA A 346 -1.63 16.97 14.24
CA ALA A 346 -0.37 17.01 14.97
C ALA A 346 0.80 17.36 14.03
N LEU A 347 0.91 16.66 12.87
CA LEU A 347 1.97 16.92 11.91
C LEU A 347 1.87 18.33 11.30
N GLN A 348 0.67 18.90 11.12
CA GLN A 348 0.49 20.26 10.61
C GLN A 348 1.11 21.30 11.55
N THR A 349 1.08 21.11 12.86
CA THR A 349 1.76 22.00 13.80
C THR A 349 3.27 22.07 13.61
N LEU A 350 3.88 20.94 13.16
CA LEU A 350 5.29 20.90 12.80
C LEU A 350 5.53 21.54 11.41
N VAL A 351 4.63 21.31 10.45
CA VAL A 351 4.70 21.89 9.09
C VAL A 351 4.65 23.43 9.16
N GLU A 352 3.87 24.02 10.06
CA GLU A 352 3.81 25.46 10.28
C GLU A 352 5.16 26.07 10.68
N LYS A 353 6.03 25.29 11.31
CA LYS A 353 7.41 25.69 11.61
C LYS A 353 8.32 25.69 10.37
N LYS A 354 7.80 25.24 9.21
CA LYS A 354 8.49 25.18 7.92
C LYS A 354 9.82 24.40 8.00
N PRO A 355 9.81 23.14 8.45
CA PRO A 355 11.01 22.34 8.45
C PRO A 355 11.46 22.03 7.02
N ASP A 356 12.76 21.80 6.83
CA ASP A 356 13.34 21.30 5.59
C ASP A 356 13.17 19.78 5.49
N VAL A 357 13.23 19.10 6.65
CA VAL A 357 13.07 17.65 6.79
C VAL A 357 12.11 17.35 7.96
N LEU A 358 11.15 16.48 7.72
CA LEU A 358 10.26 15.92 8.73
C LEU A 358 10.51 14.42 8.87
N PHE A 359 10.85 14.00 10.08
CA PHE A 359 10.89 12.58 10.46
C PHE A 359 9.66 12.24 11.29
N THR A 360 8.94 11.20 10.89
CA THR A 360 7.89 10.58 11.67
C THR A 360 8.37 9.20 12.13
N THR A 361 8.36 8.96 13.44
CA THR A 361 9.13 7.86 14.05
C THR A 361 8.34 6.57 14.26
N SER A 362 7.18 6.43 13.61
CA SER A 362 6.33 5.25 13.77
C SER A 362 5.53 4.92 12.52
N PRO A 363 5.22 3.62 12.29
CA PRO A 363 4.31 3.16 11.25
C PRO A 363 2.90 3.75 11.36
N THR A 364 2.43 4.07 12.57
CA THR A 364 1.09 4.65 12.83
C THR A 364 0.89 6.00 12.15
N MET A 365 1.97 6.70 11.83
CA MET A 365 1.96 8.01 11.17
C MET A 365 2.03 7.94 9.64
N SER A 366 2.07 6.74 9.05
CA SER A 366 2.38 6.53 7.62
C SER A 366 1.42 7.26 6.67
N ASP A 367 0.09 7.19 6.91
CA ASP A 367 -0.91 7.85 6.06
C ASP A 367 -0.84 9.38 6.17
N ALA A 368 -0.71 9.90 7.39
CA ALA A 368 -0.55 11.33 7.63
C ALA A 368 0.75 11.86 7.03
N SER A 369 1.85 11.09 7.11
CA SER A 369 3.13 11.43 6.50
C SER A 369 3.05 11.51 4.98
N LEU A 370 2.35 10.57 4.35
CA LEU A 370 2.09 10.59 2.90
C LEU A 370 1.31 11.85 2.50
N ARG A 371 0.23 12.17 3.23
CA ARG A 371 -0.56 13.38 2.99
C ARG A 371 0.30 14.64 3.12
N VAL A 372 1.06 14.77 4.20
CA VAL A 372 1.96 15.90 4.42
C VAL A 372 3.00 16.02 3.30
N ALA A 373 3.60 14.90 2.85
CA ALA A 373 4.54 14.89 1.75
C ALA A 373 3.92 15.39 0.43
N LEU A 374 2.70 14.96 0.12
CA LEU A 374 1.98 15.39 -1.09
C LEU A 374 1.55 16.87 -1.03
N GLU A 375 1.23 17.38 0.14
CA GLU A 375 0.86 18.78 0.34
C GLU A 375 2.07 19.72 0.35
N ASN A 376 3.26 19.20 0.69
CA ASN A 376 4.50 19.97 0.86
C ASN A 376 5.66 19.40 0.01
N PRO A 377 5.60 19.49 -1.33
CA PRO A 377 6.56 18.82 -2.23
C PRO A 377 8.01 19.32 -2.13
N HIS A 378 8.23 20.40 -1.39
CA HIS A 378 9.58 20.97 -1.14
C HIS A 378 10.18 20.50 0.19
N MET A 379 9.39 19.85 1.02
CA MET A 379 9.81 19.28 2.30
C MET A 379 10.15 17.80 2.12
N ILE A 380 11.25 17.37 2.69
CA ILE A 380 11.62 15.96 2.72
C ILE A 380 10.88 15.32 3.90
N VAL A 381 10.06 14.30 3.62
CA VAL A 381 9.37 13.53 4.66
C VAL A 381 9.91 12.11 4.66
N LEU A 382 10.32 11.63 5.84
CA LEU A 382 10.85 10.29 6.09
C LEU A 382 10.06 9.64 7.22
N ASN A 383 9.39 8.52 6.93
CA ASN A 383 8.62 7.78 7.92
C ASN A 383 9.36 6.52 8.38
N CYS A 384 9.44 6.31 9.69
CA CYS A 384 10.00 5.10 10.28
C CYS A 384 9.02 3.94 10.12
N ASP A 385 9.09 3.31 8.97
CA ASP A 385 8.24 2.18 8.58
C ASP A 385 8.93 1.35 7.50
N ARG A 386 8.44 0.12 7.30
CA ARG A 386 8.73 -0.67 6.10
C ARG A 386 8.03 -0.05 4.90
N PRO A 387 8.59 -0.17 3.69
CA PRO A 387 7.89 0.27 2.49
C PRO A 387 6.58 -0.50 2.33
N LYS A 388 5.48 0.22 2.21
CA LYS A 388 4.16 -0.38 1.97
C LYS A 388 3.83 -0.31 0.48
N GLU A 389 3.29 -1.40 -0.05
CA GLU A 389 2.84 -1.45 -1.44
C GLU A 389 1.80 -0.36 -1.70
N GLY A 390 1.91 0.30 -2.83
CA GLY A 390 1.00 1.38 -3.21
C GLY A 390 1.21 2.72 -2.48
N LYS A 391 2.23 2.87 -1.61
CA LYS A 391 2.55 4.16 -0.98
C LYS A 391 3.81 4.79 -1.57
N ASN A 392 3.67 6.00 -2.09
CA ASN A 392 4.79 6.81 -2.57
C ASN A 392 5.34 7.69 -1.43
N LEU A 393 5.97 7.07 -0.45
CA LEU A 393 6.51 7.72 0.75
C LEU A 393 7.92 7.21 1.02
N ASN A 394 8.86 8.13 1.29
CA ASN A 394 10.20 7.75 1.74
C ASN A 394 10.14 7.14 3.14
N THR A 395 10.86 6.04 3.33
CA THR A 395 10.84 5.29 4.59
C THR A 395 12.24 4.96 5.07
N TYR A 396 12.37 4.73 6.37
CA TYR A 396 13.57 4.19 6.98
C TYR A 396 13.17 3.19 8.06
N PHE A 397 13.89 2.08 8.15
CA PHE A 397 13.65 1.06 9.18
C PHE A 397 14.89 0.21 9.40
N SER A 398 14.93 -0.51 10.51
CA SER A 398 16.04 -1.38 10.81
C SER A 398 15.84 -2.79 10.24
N ARG A 399 16.93 -3.42 9.77
CA ARG A 399 16.97 -4.84 9.39
C ARG A 399 17.02 -5.72 10.64
N MET A 400 15.91 -5.80 11.38
CA MET A 400 15.84 -6.56 12.64
C MET A 400 16.25 -8.03 12.48
N PHE A 401 16.12 -8.60 11.30
CA PHE A 401 16.52 -9.98 11.05
C PHE A 401 18.02 -10.23 11.27
N ASP A 402 18.90 -9.23 11.18
CA ASP A 402 20.31 -9.37 11.54
C ASP A 402 20.45 -9.74 13.03
N LEU A 403 19.70 -9.05 13.91
CA LEU A 403 19.72 -9.29 15.35
C LEU A 403 18.98 -10.57 15.73
N THR A 404 17.83 -10.84 15.11
CA THR A 404 17.07 -12.05 15.44
C THR A 404 17.84 -13.31 15.01
N PHE A 405 18.57 -13.26 13.88
CA PHE A 405 19.48 -14.32 13.47
C PHE A 405 20.58 -14.57 14.52
N LEU A 406 21.24 -13.52 14.99
CA LEU A 406 22.28 -13.65 16.03
C LEU A 406 21.71 -14.16 17.36
N CYS A 407 20.52 -13.70 17.74
CA CYS A 407 19.79 -14.24 18.88
C CYS A 407 19.44 -15.72 18.68
N GLY A 408 19.06 -16.11 17.47
CA GLY A 408 18.84 -17.49 17.09
C GLY A 408 20.09 -18.37 17.24
N ILE A 409 21.25 -17.89 16.76
CA ILE A 409 22.56 -18.54 16.95
C ILE A 409 22.81 -18.81 18.45
N LEU A 410 22.62 -17.77 19.27
CA LEU A 410 22.83 -17.91 20.71
C LEU A 410 21.78 -18.84 21.35
N ALA A 411 20.52 -18.76 20.93
CA ALA A 411 19.46 -19.66 21.40
C ALA A 411 19.77 -21.12 21.07
N GLY A 412 20.20 -21.41 19.85
CA GLY A 412 20.61 -22.75 19.43
C GLY A 412 21.80 -23.30 20.22
N ALA A 413 22.74 -22.41 20.62
CA ALA A 413 23.89 -22.78 21.45
C ALA A 413 23.54 -22.97 22.94
N MET A 414 22.54 -22.25 23.45
CA MET A 414 22.17 -22.26 24.88
C MET A 414 21.05 -23.24 25.21
N SER A 415 20.17 -23.56 24.25
CA SER A 415 19.07 -24.49 24.47
C SER A 415 19.57 -25.92 24.71
N ARG A 416 19.04 -26.57 25.76
CA ARG A 416 19.28 -27.97 26.08
C ARG A 416 18.19 -28.88 25.50
N SER A 417 16.98 -28.36 25.39
CA SER A 417 15.84 -29.11 24.84
C SER A 417 15.87 -29.20 23.32
N GLY A 418 16.58 -28.26 22.66
CA GLY A 418 16.51 -28.07 21.20
C GLY A 418 15.23 -27.40 20.75
N VAL A 419 14.40 -26.88 21.66
CA VAL A 419 13.22 -26.09 21.35
C VAL A 419 13.44 -24.65 21.84
N VAL A 420 13.31 -23.70 20.91
CA VAL A 420 13.51 -22.27 21.19
C VAL A 420 12.25 -21.49 20.89
N GLY A 421 11.91 -20.55 21.75
CA GLY A 421 10.70 -19.72 21.65
C GLY A 421 10.96 -18.39 20.99
N TYR A 422 10.00 -17.91 20.21
CA TYR A 422 9.99 -16.56 19.63
C TYR A 422 8.66 -15.87 19.88
N MET A 423 8.70 -14.76 20.62
CA MET A 423 7.53 -13.92 20.86
C MET A 423 7.56 -12.71 19.94
N ASP A 424 6.58 -12.63 19.08
CA ASP A 424 6.36 -11.49 18.20
C ASP A 424 5.13 -10.69 18.63
N TYR A 425 4.96 -9.56 17.99
CA TYR A 425 3.87 -8.65 18.22
C TYR A 425 3.13 -8.36 16.92
N ALA A 426 1.82 -8.56 16.90
CA ALA A 426 0.97 -8.17 15.79
C ALA A 426 0.32 -6.81 16.09
N ALA A 427 0.61 -5.81 15.26
CA ALA A 427 -0.16 -4.58 15.23
C ALA A 427 -1.53 -4.84 14.58
N TRP A 428 -2.59 -4.22 15.12
CA TRP A 428 -3.93 -4.36 14.57
C TRP A 428 -3.99 -3.88 13.11
N GLY A 429 -4.44 -4.75 12.22
CA GLY A 429 -4.64 -4.42 10.81
C GLY A 429 -3.37 -4.45 9.94
N GLU A 430 -2.23 -4.87 10.48
CA GLU A 430 -1.03 -5.13 9.68
C GLU A 430 -0.92 -6.61 9.30
N GLU A 431 -0.50 -6.85 8.05
CA GLU A 431 -0.19 -8.19 7.58
C GLU A 431 1.02 -8.73 8.35
N LYS A 432 0.88 -9.94 8.92
CA LYS A 432 1.96 -10.58 9.65
C LYS A 432 3.07 -10.98 8.68
N THR A 433 4.27 -10.49 8.93
CA THR A 433 5.47 -10.90 8.20
C THR A 433 6.30 -11.87 9.05
N THR A 434 6.91 -12.83 8.40
CA THR A 434 7.60 -13.94 9.07
C THR A 434 9.12 -13.87 8.98
N TYR A 435 9.68 -12.85 8.30
CA TYR A 435 11.12 -12.79 8.05
C TYR A 435 11.98 -12.74 9.32
N GLU A 436 11.50 -12.16 10.42
CA GLU A 436 12.27 -12.07 11.67
C GLU A 436 12.30 -13.41 12.42
N ILE A 437 11.16 -14.11 12.54
CA ILE A 437 11.12 -15.44 13.16
C ILE A 437 11.85 -16.48 12.31
N ASN A 438 11.79 -16.35 10.98
CA ASN A 438 12.53 -17.22 10.08
C ASN A 438 14.05 -17.01 10.23
N ALA A 439 14.53 -15.75 10.33
CA ALA A 439 15.93 -15.47 10.60
C ALA A 439 16.38 -16.07 11.95
N TYR A 440 15.55 -15.96 12.99
CA TYR A 440 15.82 -16.56 14.30
C TYR A 440 15.93 -18.10 14.20
N ALA A 441 15.01 -18.74 13.50
CA ALA A 441 15.02 -20.18 13.28
C ALA A 441 16.26 -20.64 12.49
N LEU A 442 16.62 -19.91 11.42
CA LEU A 442 17.83 -20.18 10.62
C LEU A 442 19.09 -20.06 11.49
N GLY A 443 19.18 -19.03 12.33
CA GLY A 443 20.28 -18.86 13.29
C GLY A 443 20.38 -20.03 14.29
N ALA A 444 19.26 -20.46 14.85
CA ALA A 444 19.23 -21.58 15.80
C ALA A 444 19.64 -22.90 15.15
N ARG A 445 19.17 -23.15 13.92
CA ARG A 445 19.52 -24.36 13.17
C ARG A 445 20.94 -24.38 12.65
N LEU A 446 21.52 -23.22 12.39
CA LEU A 446 22.93 -23.13 11.99
C LEU A 446 23.86 -23.76 13.06
N ILE A 447 23.50 -23.62 14.33
CA ILE A 447 24.27 -24.17 15.46
C ILE A 447 23.75 -25.54 15.91
N ASN A 448 22.43 -25.71 15.96
CA ASN A 448 21.77 -26.96 16.27
C ASN A 448 20.82 -27.37 15.14
N PRO A 449 21.25 -28.19 14.17
CA PRO A 449 20.43 -28.58 13.02
C PRO A 449 19.09 -29.26 13.38
N ARG A 450 18.89 -29.68 14.62
CA ARG A 450 17.65 -30.26 15.13
C ARG A 450 16.81 -29.26 15.92
N ALA A 451 17.23 -28.01 16.00
CA ALA A 451 16.46 -26.99 16.72
C ALA A 451 15.09 -26.79 16.06
N ARG A 452 14.07 -26.65 16.90
CA ARG A 452 12.71 -26.27 16.51
C ARG A 452 12.38 -24.92 17.12
N THR A 453 11.74 -24.05 16.34
CA THR A 453 11.30 -22.74 16.80
C THR A 453 9.80 -22.75 17.00
N VAL A 454 9.34 -22.37 18.19
CA VAL A 454 7.93 -22.20 18.50
C VAL A 454 7.61 -20.71 18.63
N GLY A 455 6.70 -20.25 17.75
CA GLY A 455 6.26 -18.86 17.68
C GLY A 455 5.02 -18.60 18.55
N TYR A 456 4.95 -17.43 19.17
CA TYR A 456 3.74 -16.94 19.84
C TYR A 456 3.54 -15.47 19.52
N THR A 457 2.36 -15.14 18.98
CA THR A 457 2.02 -13.76 18.63
C THR A 457 1.25 -13.09 19.77
N LEU A 458 1.84 -12.03 20.32
CA LEU A 458 1.25 -11.21 21.37
C LEU A 458 0.20 -10.26 20.79
N ARG A 459 -0.95 -10.16 21.44
CA ARG A 459 -2.08 -9.29 21.05
C ARG A 459 -2.13 -8.00 21.89
N GLY A 460 -1.00 -7.36 22.12
CA GLY A 460 -0.93 -6.11 22.90
C GLY A 460 0.44 -5.92 23.56
N ILE A 461 1.10 -4.79 23.28
CA ILE A 461 2.48 -4.51 23.68
C ILE A 461 2.66 -4.48 25.20
N ASN A 462 1.69 -3.97 25.96
CA ASN A 462 1.86 -3.60 27.37
C ASN A 462 1.10 -4.52 28.34
N ARG A 463 0.78 -5.75 27.97
CA ARG A 463 0.05 -6.67 28.85
C ARG A 463 0.97 -7.78 29.36
N TRP A 464 1.51 -7.63 30.57
CA TRP A 464 2.32 -8.66 31.26
C TRP A 464 1.68 -10.04 31.27
N SER A 465 0.36 -10.10 31.46
CA SER A 465 -0.38 -11.35 31.45
C SER A 465 -0.27 -12.11 30.12
N GLU A 466 -0.14 -11.41 28.99
CA GLU A 466 0.04 -12.04 27.69
C GLU A 466 1.46 -12.59 27.54
N HIS A 467 2.48 -11.88 28.03
CA HIS A 467 3.87 -12.37 28.05
C HIS A 467 4.02 -13.60 28.96
N ASP A 468 3.41 -13.60 30.14
CA ASP A 468 3.42 -14.74 31.07
C ASP A 468 2.72 -15.95 30.43
N LYS A 469 1.58 -15.74 29.78
CA LYS A 469 0.86 -16.76 29.03
C LYS A 469 1.71 -17.33 27.88
N ALA A 470 2.34 -16.45 27.09
CA ALA A 470 3.19 -16.87 25.97
C ALA A 470 4.36 -17.74 26.46
N ARG A 471 5.08 -17.31 27.50
CA ARG A 471 6.18 -18.10 28.09
C ARG A 471 5.73 -19.45 28.62
N LYS A 472 4.56 -19.48 29.27
CA LYS A 472 4.00 -20.75 29.78
C LYS A 472 3.69 -21.72 28.65
N VAL A 473 3.00 -21.26 27.60
CA VAL A 473 2.66 -22.09 26.43
C VAL A 473 3.93 -22.56 25.70
N MET A 474 4.95 -21.69 25.59
CA MET A 474 6.26 -22.08 25.02
C MET A 474 6.97 -23.13 25.85
N ALA A 475 6.98 -22.98 27.17
CA ALA A 475 7.59 -23.97 28.09
C ALA A 475 6.85 -25.32 28.03
N GLU A 476 5.52 -25.31 27.92
CA GLU A 476 4.70 -26.51 27.69
C GLU A 476 5.02 -27.19 26.36
N ALA A 477 5.36 -26.40 25.32
CA ALA A 477 5.85 -26.90 24.04
C ALA A 477 7.32 -27.37 24.07
N GLY A 478 7.99 -27.26 25.22
CA GLY A 478 9.36 -27.71 25.46
C GLY A 478 10.45 -26.67 25.27
N ALA A 479 10.11 -25.40 25.04
CA ALA A 479 11.11 -24.35 24.92
C ALA A 479 11.77 -24.05 26.27
N ASP A 480 13.09 -23.95 26.27
CA ASP A 480 13.92 -23.58 27.44
C ASP A 480 14.68 -22.27 27.25
N VAL A 481 14.62 -21.69 26.06
CA VAL A 481 15.12 -20.37 25.71
C VAL A 481 14.05 -19.63 24.94
N ALA A 482 13.84 -18.34 25.22
CA ALA A 482 12.88 -17.53 24.51
C ALA A 482 13.47 -16.17 24.11
N PHE A 483 13.09 -15.70 22.92
CA PHE A 483 13.31 -14.35 22.43
C PHE A 483 12.01 -13.57 22.48
N CYS A 484 12.08 -12.33 22.96
CA CYS A 484 10.97 -11.39 22.94
C CYS A 484 11.38 -10.09 22.27
N ARG A 485 10.70 -9.71 21.20
CA ARG A 485 11.00 -8.49 20.44
C ARG A 485 10.73 -7.21 21.22
N HIS A 486 9.63 -7.17 21.95
CA HIS A 486 9.26 -6.07 22.82
C HIS A 486 9.23 -6.59 24.25
N SER A 487 10.32 -6.37 24.98
CA SER A 487 10.35 -6.74 26.38
C SER A 487 9.97 -5.51 27.21
N PRO A 488 8.73 -5.40 27.70
CA PRO A 488 8.43 -4.38 28.67
C PRO A 488 9.08 -4.78 29.99
N ASP A 489 9.53 -3.82 30.75
CA ASP A 489 9.87 -3.81 32.14
C ASP A 489 9.94 -5.16 32.93
N ASN A 490 10.68 -6.16 32.44
CA ASN A 490 10.99 -7.30 33.29
C ASN A 490 12.02 -6.82 34.35
N PRO A 491 11.78 -7.01 35.65
CA PRO A 491 12.73 -6.62 36.70
C PRO A 491 14.12 -7.22 36.55
N LEU A 492 14.24 -8.42 35.97
CA LEU A 492 15.54 -9.04 35.66
C LEU A 492 16.28 -8.27 34.55
N ASP A 493 15.57 -7.63 33.66
CA ASP A 493 16.10 -6.95 32.49
C ASP A 493 16.65 -5.59 32.81
N ARG A 494 16.01 -4.84 33.76
CA ARG A 494 16.46 -3.53 34.22
C ARG A 494 17.82 -3.57 34.87
N GLN A 495 18.21 -4.70 35.48
CA GLN A 495 19.53 -4.86 36.09
C GLN A 495 20.61 -5.19 35.07
N ALA A 496 20.27 -6.00 34.05
CA ALA A 496 21.22 -6.45 33.05
C ALA A 496 21.35 -5.46 31.88
N PHE A 497 20.22 -4.88 31.44
CA PHE A 497 20.15 -4.01 30.26
C PHE A 497 19.08 -2.93 30.48
N PRO A 498 19.44 -1.77 31.03
CA PRO A 498 18.46 -0.72 31.35
C PRO A 498 17.77 -0.12 30.11
N GLU A 499 18.25 -0.41 28.91
CA GLU A 499 17.83 0.23 27.66
C GLU A 499 17.75 -0.76 26.48
N ILE A 500 17.10 -1.94 26.66
CA ILE A 500 16.95 -2.92 25.59
C ILE A 500 15.60 -2.83 24.88
N TYR A 501 15.63 -3.15 23.57
CA TYR A 501 14.45 -3.24 22.74
C TYR A 501 13.93 -4.68 22.61
N ALA A 502 14.85 -5.64 22.51
CA ALA A 502 14.53 -7.05 22.39
C ALA A 502 15.47 -7.89 23.27
N GLN A 503 14.99 -9.03 23.76
CA GLN A 503 15.71 -9.82 24.74
C GLN A 503 15.64 -11.31 24.46
N LEU A 504 16.78 -11.99 24.67
CA LEU A 504 16.92 -13.43 24.72
C LEU A 504 17.20 -13.88 26.16
N TYR A 505 16.45 -14.84 26.68
CA TYR A 505 16.58 -15.33 28.05
C TYR A 505 16.18 -16.79 28.21
N ALA A 506 16.68 -17.42 29.25
CA ALA A 506 16.26 -18.76 29.67
C ALA A 506 14.86 -18.76 30.26
N ILE A 507 14.07 -19.78 29.98
CA ILE A 507 12.79 -20.03 30.62
C ILE A 507 12.78 -21.40 31.31
N GLY A 508 12.27 -21.41 32.53
CA GLY A 508 12.11 -22.60 33.34
C GLY A 508 10.71 -23.22 33.23
N PRO A 509 10.47 -24.28 34.00
CA PRO A 509 9.15 -24.91 34.06
C PRO A 509 8.05 -23.89 34.38
N GLY A 510 6.92 -24.01 33.66
CA GLY A 510 5.81 -23.04 33.81
C GLY A 510 6.07 -21.67 33.18
N GLY A 511 7.14 -21.52 32.38
CA GLY A 511 7.43 -20.28 31.68
C GLY A 511 8.10 -19.18 32.54
N VAL A 512 8.66 -19.54 33.68
CA VAL A 512 9.34 -18.59 34.55
C VAL A 512 10.63 -18.10 33.89
N PRO A 513 10.84 -16.79 33.70
CA PRO A 513 12.12 -16.28 33.20
C PRO A 513 13.22 -16.50 34.26
N LEU A 514 14.37 -17.04 33.82
CA LEU A 514 15.46 -17.42 34.75
C LEU A 514 16.66 -16.46 34.63
N GLU A 515 17.23 -16.34 33.43
CA GLU A 515 18.50 -15.65 33.23
C GLU A 515 18.52 -15.00 31.85
N SER A 516 18.95 -13.74 31.77
CA SER A 516 19.10 -13.02 30.50
C SER A 516 20.41 -13.42 29.82
N TYR A 517 20.35 -13.74 28.55
CA TYR A 517 21.50 -14.10 27.73
C TYR A 517 22.00 -12.94 26.88
N ALA A 518 21.10 -12.26 26.19
CA ALA A 518 21.41 -11.17 25.28
C ALA A 518 20.26 -10.16 25.19
N GLY A 519 20.59 -8.96 24.76
CA GLY A 519 19.64 -7.90 24.43
C GLY A 519 20.04 -7.17 23.18
N ALA A 520 19.07 -6.62 22.49
CA ALA A 520 19.28 -5.79 21.30
C ALA A 520 18.99 -4.33 21.60
N SER A 521 19.81 -3.44 21.07
CA SER A 521 19.64 -2.00 21.19
C SER A 521 19.77 -1.30 19.86
N PHE A 522 19.19 -0.10 19.78
CA PHE A 522 19.33 0.79 18.63
C PHE A 522 20.22 1.98 18.92
N ASP A 523 20.99 2.40 17.94
CA ASP A 523 21.67 3.69 17.91
C ASP A 523 21.28 4.48 16.65
N TRP A 524 20.17 5.17 16.75
CA TRP A 524 19.65 6.01 15.67
C TRP A 524 20.54 7.23 15.36
N GLU A 525 21.57 7.53 16.21
CA GLU A 525 22.54 8.57 15.91
C GLU A 525 23.18 8.34 14.53
N HIS A 526 23.58 7.10 14.22
CA HIS A 526 24.24 6.77 12.94
C HIS A 526 23.37 7.11 11.73
N PHE A 527 22.07 6.83 11.81
CA PHE A 527 21.13 7.16 10.74
C PHE A 527 20.92 8.68 10.62
N TYR A 528 20.58 9.33 11.74
CA TYR A 528 20.30 10.76 11.74
C TYR A 528 21.52 11.59 11.42
N ASP A 529 22.70 11.21 11.92
CA ASP A 529 23.97 11.87 11.62
C ASP A 529 24.27 11.85 10.11
N LYS A 530 24.05 10.70 9.48
CA LYS A 530 24.27 10.55 8.04
C LYS A 530 23.28 11.40 7.24
N VAL A 531 21.98 11.25 7.45
CA VAL A 531 20.95 11.95 6.68
C VAL A 531 20.98 13.45 6.93
N ILE A 532 21.07 13.89 8.18
CA ILE A 532 21.12 15.32 8.54
C ILE A 532 22.44 15.95 8.15
N GLY A 533 23.56 15.22 8.33
CA GLY A 533 24.87 15.66 7.93
C GLY A 533 24.99 15.90 6.42
N ASP A 534 24.44 14.99 5.63
CA ASP A 534 24.37 15.14 4.17
C ASP A 534 23.47 16.33 3.77
N ALA A 535 22.33 16.51 4.42
CA ALA A 535 21.45 17.66 4.20
C ALA A 535 22.14 18.99 4.55
N ILE A 536 22.87 19.08 5.65
CA ILE A 536 23.69 20.24 6.03
C ILE A 536 24.80 20.48 4.99
N GLY A 537 25.42 19.41 4.49
CA GLY A 537 26.45 19.46 3.45
C GLY A 537 25.93 19.82 2.06
N GLY A 538 24.61 19.97 1.89
CA GLY A 538 23.97 20.28 0.60
C GLY A 538 23.78 19.06 -0.32
N ARG A 539 23.94 17.85 0.19
CA ARG A 539 23.74 16.58 -0.53
C ARG A 539 22.29 16.09 -0.35
N THR A 540 21.31 16.92 -0.71
CA THR A 540 19.88 16.57 -0.58
C THR A 540 19.31 15.86 -1.80
N ALA A 541 20.06 15.78 -2.90
CA ALA A 541 19.56 15.24 -4.17
C ALA A 541 19.02 13.81 -4.06
N LEU A 542 19.61 12.96 -3.21
CA LEU A 542 19.12 11.62 -2.92
C LEU A 542 17.76 11.68 -2.21
N LEU A 543 17.69 12.45 -1.13
CA LEU A 543 16.47 12.60 -0.30
C LEU A 543 15.30 13.23 -1.07
N GLU A 544 15.59 14.06 -2.06
CA GLU A 544 14.63 14.71 -2.93
C GLU A 544 14.16 13.80 -4.08
N GLY A 545 14.69 12.58 -4.20
CA GLY A 545 14.34 11.63 -5.26
C GLY A 545 14.64 12.07 -6.68
N ARG A 546 15.39 13.18 -6.86
CA ARG A 546 15.64 13.78 -8.19
C ARG A 546 16.37 12.85 -9.16
N HIS A 547 17.17 11.91 -8.66
CA HIS A 547 17.92 10.95 -9.45
C HIS A 547 17.24 9.61 -9.63
N LEU A 548 16.11 9.39 -8.99
CA LEU A 548 15.41 8.11 -8.91
C LEU A 548 14.07 8.12 -9.66
N ASN A 549 13.91 9.00 -10.66
CA ASN A 549 12.67 9.14 -11.42
C ASN A 549 11.43 9.38 -10.53
N GLY A 550 11.64 9.95 -9.34
CA GLY A 550 10.59 10.19 -8.34
C GLY A 550 10.15 8.92 -7.59
N ASN A 551 10.92 7.85 -7.63
CA ASN A 551 10.69 6.66 -6.82
C ASN A 551 10.89 6.96 -5.34
N PRO A 552 10.08 6.38 -4.44
CA PRO A 552 10.31 6.48 -3.00
C PRO A 552 11.59 5.73 -2.63
N ILE A 553 12.27 6.23 -1.62
CA ILE A 553 13.48 5.61 -1.09
C ILE A 553 13.20 4.89 0.23
N HIS A 554 13.94 3.82 0.47
CA HIS A 554 13.94 3.09 1.73
C HIS A 554 15.36 2.91 2.26
N PHE A 555 15.58 3.35 3.49
CA PHE A 555 16.82 3.10 4.22
C PHE A 555 16.62 1.88 5.11
N GLY A 556 16.96 0.71 4.58
CA GLY A 556 16.87 -0.58 5.28
C GLY A 556 18.20 -0.95 5.93
N TRP A 557 18.64 -0.20 6.94
CA TRP A 557 19.97 -0.37 7.53
C TRP A 557 19.99 -1.38 8.66
N GLY A 558 21.12 -2.06 8.82
CA GLY A 558 21.28 -3.16 9.76
C GLY A 558 22.54 -3.04 10.62
N LEU A 559 23.03 -4.18 11.05
CA LEU A 559 24.21 -4.29 11.91
C LEU A 559 25.47 -3.66 11.30
N SER A 560 25.61 -3.73 9.98
CA SER A 560 26.77 -3.18 9.25
C SER A 560 26.89 -1.67 9.38
N THR A 561 25.79 -0.97 9.58
CA THR A 561 25.75 0.49 9.70
C THR A 561 25.91 1.01 11.13
N GLY A 562 25.88 0.13 12.13
CA GLY A 562 25.95 0.49 13.54
C GLY A 562 24.66 1.04 14.14
N ILE A 563 23.51 1.08 13.39
CA ILE A 563 22.23 1.54 13.95
C ILE A 563 21.63 0.57 14.96
N MET A 564 22.17 -0.62 15.05
CA MET A 564 21.78 -1.65 16.01
C MET A 564 22.96 -2.51 16.40
N ASP A 565 22.87 -3.10 17.59
CA ASP A 565 23.84 -4.08 18.06
C ASP A 565 23.24 -5.04 19.09
N ILE A 566 23.94 -6.15 19.32
CA ILE A 566 23.59 -7.16 20.31
C ILE A 566 24.53 -7.06 21.52
N TYR A 567 23.97 -6.98 22.71
CA TYR A 567 24.70 -7.02 23.97
C TYR A 567 24.49 -8.37 24.64
N THR A 568 25.50 -8.87 25.32
CA THR A 568 25.48 -10.17 26.00
C THR A 568 25.76 -10.06 27.49
N VAL A 569 25.11 -10.92 28.28
CA VAL A 569 25.48 -11.15 29.68
C VAL A 569 26.53 -12.26 29.71
N ASN A 570 27.81 -11.86 29.65
CA ASN A 570 28.93 -12.81 29.52
C ASN A 570 28.97 -13.88 30.63
N ALA A 571 28.57 -13.54 31.83
CA ALA A 571 28.49 -14.49 32.94
C ALA A 571 27.45 -15.60 32.69
N ALA A 572 26.33 -15.25 32.05
CA ALA A 572 25.22 -16.16 31.75
C ALA A 572 25.51 -17.10 30.58
N ILE A 573 26.10 -16.57 29.49
CA ILE A 573 26.35 -17.36 28.26
C ILE A 573 27.66 -18.14 28.30
N GLY A 574 28.62 -17.69 29.08
CA GLY A 574 29.95 -18.27 29.15
C GLY A 574 30.84 -17.92 27.95
N GLU A 575 32.13 -18.18 28.12
CA GLU A 575 33.16 -17.74 27.16
C GLU A 575 33.00 -18.36 25.76
N ARG A 576 32.59 -19.64 25.68
CA ARG A 576 32.45 -20.36 24.40
C ARG A 576 31.33 -19.79 23.54
N ALA A 577 30.15 -19.60 24.12
CA ALA A 577 29.01 -19.03 23.41
C ALA A 577 29.26 -17.56 23.06
N GLY A 578 29.92 -16.79 23.94
CA GLY A 578 30.31 -15.42 23.68
C GLY A 578 31.27 -15.30 22.47
N ARG A 579 32.29 -16.16 22.39
CA ARG A 579 33.21 -16.19 21.23
C ARG A 579 32.50 -16.61 19.95
N LEU A 580 31.64 -17.62 20.00
CA LEU A 580 30.85 -18.06 18.87
C LEU A 580 30.00 -16.89 18.33
N LEU A 581 29.24 -16.23 19.19
CA LEU A 581 28.41 -15.09 18.81
C LEU A 581 29.22 -13.94 18.21
N SER A 582 30.40 -13.63 18.79
CA SER A 582 31.28 -12.57 18.26
C SER A 582 31.70 -12.84 16.81
N ILE A 583 32.07 -14.10 16.50
CA ILE A 583 32.46 -14.49 15.14
C ILE A 583 31.30 -14.23 14.16
N PHE A 584 30.09 -14.70 14.48
CA PHE A 584 28.94 -14.53 13.59
C PHE A 584 28.50 -13.06 13.52
N ARG A 585 28.57 -12.32 14.62
CA ARG A 585 28.30 -10.89 14.64
C ARG A 585 29.22 -10.14 13.68
N ASP A 586 30.53 -10.44 13.70
CA ASP A 586 31.51 -9.79 12.80
C ASP A 586 31.24 -10.19 11.34
N LEU A 587 30.90 -11.46 11.04
CA LEU A 587 30.54 -11.89 9.70
C LEU A 587 29.30 -11.18 9.15
N VAL A 588 28.24 -11.04 9.97
CA VAL A 588 27.01 -10.31 9.57
C VAL A 588 27.30 -8.81 9.43
N ARG A 589 28.08 -8.22 10.34
CA ARG A 589 28.48 -6.81 10.29
C ARG A 589 29.28 -6.46 9.04
N GLU A 590 30.19 -7.36 8.64
CA GLU A 590 31.02 -7.21 7.43
C GLU A 590 30.30 -7.63 6.16
N GLU A 591 29.01 -7.98 6.24
CA GLU A 591 28.16 -8.47 5.14
C GLU A 591 28.75 -9.71 4.41
N ARG A 592 29.53 -10.51 5.13
CA ARG A 592 30.14 -11.77 4.67
C ARG A 592 29.26 -12.98 4.93
N LEU A 593 28.23 -12.82 5.74
CA LEU A 593 27.19 -13.81 6.02
C LEU A 593 25.83 -13.09 6.00
N HIS A 594 24.94 -13.57 5.15
CA HIS A 594 23.57 -13.06 5.14
C HIS A 594 22.63 -14.11 5.76
N PRO A 595 21.73 -13.72 6.71
CA PRO A 595 20.82 -14.66 7.37
C PRO A 595 19.97 -15.51 6.42
N PHE A 596 19.60 -14.96 5.26
CA PHE A 596 18.79 -15.60 4.23
C PHE A 596 19.59 -16.06 2.99
N GLU A 597 20.87 -16.32 3.11
CA GLU A 597 21.60 -16.99 2.03
C GLU A 597 21.16 -18.46 1.95
N GLY A 598 20.40 -18.79 0.89
CA GLY A 598 19.75 -20.11 0.73
C GLY A 598 20.70 -21.29 0.63
N PRO A 599 20.19 -22.53 0.71
CA PRO A 599 18.80 -22.88 0.46
C PRO A 599 17.90 -22.76 1.71
N VAL A 600 16.71 -22.21 1.55
CA VAL A 600 15.70 -22.13 2.63
C VAL A 600 14.39 -22.78 2.19
N TRP A 601 13.89 -23.67 3.02
CA TRP A 601 12.65 -24.42 2.81
C TRP A 601 11.56 -23.93 3.75
N ASP A 602 10.32 -23.92 3.28
CA ASP A 602 9.18 -23.60 4.14
C ASP A 602 8.67 -24.83 4.92
N ASP A 603 7.67 -24.61 5.78
CA ASP A 603 7.00 -25.62 6.58
C ASP A 603 6.18 -26.64 5.76
N GLN A 604 5.94 -26.38 4.47
CA GLN A 604 5.31 -27.28 3.51
C GLN A 604 6.34 -28.09 2.70
N GLY A 605 7.64 -27.88 2.96
CA GLY A 605 8.73 -28.52 2.23
C GLY A 605 9.00 -27.93 0.84
N VAL A 606 8.51 -26.74 0.56
CA VAL A 606 8.78 -26.02 -0.70
C VAL A 606 10.07 -25.22 -0.56
N LEU A 607 10.98 -25.33 -1.55
CA LEU A 607 12.17 -24.51 -1.62
C LEU A 607 11.77 -23.06 -1.97
N ARG A 608 12.00 -22.15 -1.05
CA ARG A 608 11.64 -20.73 -1.16
C ARG A 608 12.81 -19.83 -1.58
N ILE A 609 14.01 -20.20 -1.16
CA ILE A 609 15.23 -19.47 -1.52
C ILE A 609 16.23 -20.49 -2.02
N ASP A 610 16.71 -20.33 -3.25
CA ASP A 610 17.68 -21.23 -3.87
C ASP A 610 19.07 -21.12 -3.21
N GLN A 611 19.89 -22.16 -3.37
CA GLN A 611 21.24 -22.20 -2.80
C GLN A 611 22.10 -21.00 -3.27
N GLY A 612 22.70 -20.28 -2.31
CA GLY A 612 23.56 -19.14 -2.57
C GLY A 612 22.83 -17.89 -3.05
N VAL A 613 21.50 -17.90 -3.06
CA VAL A 613 20.69 -16.74 -3.38
C VAL A 613 20.36 -15.96 -2.11
N VAL A 614 20.53 -14.64 -2.16
CA VAL A 614 20.08 -13.70 -1.13
C VAL A 614 18.95 -12.87 -1.72
N PRO A 615 17.70 -12.99 -1.22
CA PRO A 615 16.60 -12.19 -1.71
C PRO A 615 16.80 -10.69 -1.39
N PRO A 616 16.27 -9.79 -2.24
CA PRO A 616 16.24 -8.35 -1.93
C PRO A 616 15.53 -8.06 -0.60
N LEU A 617 15.97 -7.04 0.13
CA LEU A 617 15.38 -6.66 1.42
C LEU A 617 13.86 -6.47 1.35
N LEU A 618 13.37 -5.82 0.29
CA LEU A 618 11.95 -5.57 0.11
C LEU A 618 11.12 -6.85 -0.06
N GLU A 619 11.70 -7.89 -0.65
CA GLU A 619 11.08 -9.22 -0.76
C GLU A 619 11.06 -9.91 0.60
N LEU A 620 12.17 -9.86 1.35
CA LEU A 620 12.25 -10.38 2.71
C LEU A 620 11.21 -9.72 3.63
N GLN A 621 11.05 -8.40 3.57
CA GLN A 621 10.09 -7.66 4.39
C GLN A 621 8.61 -7.96 4.07
N ARG A 622 8.34 -8.61 2.94
CA ARG A 622 7.00 -9.08 2.52
C ARG A 622 6.79 -10.58 2.75
N MET A 623 7.75 -11.26 3.34
CA MET A 623 7.70 -12.69 3.57
C MET A 623 6.54 -13.06 4.51
N THR A 624 5.69 -14.00 4.08
CA THR A 624 4.54 -14.52 4.83
C THR A 624 4.61 -16.02 5.12
N TRP A 625 5.50 -16.74 4.45
CA TRP A 625 5.74 -18.17 4.68
C TRP A 625 6.68 -18.40 5.85
N GLN A 626 6.55 -19.54 6.52
CA GLN A 626 7.39 -19.94 7.66
C GLN A 626 8.50 -20.90 7.24
N GLU A 627 9.68 -20.76 7.85
CA GLU A 627 10.79 -21.68 7.69
C GLU A 627 10.42 -23.07 8.27
N SER A 628 10.97 -24.12 7.71
CA SER A 628 10.60 -25.54 7.95
C SER A 628 10.63 -25.99 9.42
N ALA A 629 11.38 -25.34 10.29
CA ALA A 629 11.45 -25.65 11.72
C ALA A 629 10.58 -24.72 12.59
N VAL A 630 9.84 -23.81 12.00
CA VAL A 630 8.95 -22.87 12.71
C VAL A 630 7.56 -23.47 12.85
N SER A 631 6.97 -23.34 14.04
CA SER A 631 5.57 -23.68 14.29
C SER A 631 4.92 -22.63 15.18
N GLU A 632 3.70 -22.19 14.82
CA GLU A 632 2.93 -21.21 15.61
C GLU A 632 2.09 -21.92 16.67
N LEU A 633 2.17 -21.42 17.92
CA LEU A 633 1.40 -21.95 19.05
C LEU A 633 0.01 -21.30 19.19
N ASN A 634 -0.17 -20.12 18.59
CA ASN A 634 -1.45 -19.39 18.56
C ASN A 634 -1.62 -18.70 17.22
N PRO A 635 -1.91 -19.44 16.14
CA PRO A 635 -2.12 -18.80 14.83
C PRO A 635 -3.19 -17.71 14.95
N LEU A 636 -2.98 -16.61 14.23
CA LEU A 636 -3.98 -15.56 14.08
C LEU A 636 -5.02 -16.06 13.08
N ASP A 637 -6.29 -16.19 13.51
CA ASP A 637 -7.43 -16.52 12.66
C ASP A 637 -7.71 -15.40 11.66
#